data_98f6ad3ec9899ac31c783f7c7c26e010
#
_entry.id   98f6ad3ec9899ac31c783f7c7c26e010
#
_cell.length_a   1.000
_cell.length_b   1.000
_cell.length_c   1.000
_cell.angle_alpha   90.00
_cell.angle_beta   90.00
_cell.angle_gamma   90.00
#
_symmetry.space_group_name_H-M   'P 1'
#
loop_
_entity.id
_entity.type
_entity.pdbx_description
1 polymer ?
#
loop_
_entity_poly.entity_id
_entity_poly.type
_entity_poly.pdbx_seq_one_letter_code
_entity_poly.pdbx_strand_id
1 'polypeptide(L)'
;MNLRRVIREHLKKLKADFGVVAVKAEFEAEGSRKDELIMLRELVEPAGLGLVIKIGGCEAVHDIDQCKLLDATGIMAPMVETPFAVKKFHNAIDKIYGENSKNIEKIINAETITCYKNFDEILVEGKGFLTGITVGRSDLSASMGIERKHIEEQEVFDVTENFCKKAKKAGLVANFGGNIGVESIPFIMKISPHIDRFETRKVILTKSDDPDFLKKAIVYALEFELLYLRLKSEYYTNMATEDSQRIIRLEKQINSVKQ
;
A
#
# COMPACT_ATOMS: atom_id res chain seq x y z
N MET A 1 -25.92 -11.95 2.63
CA MET A 1 -25.63 -10.53 3.01
C MET A 1 -24.73 -9.95 1.95
N ASN A 2 -25.02 -8.75 1.40
CA ASN A 2 -24.20 -8.18 0.32
C ASN A 2 -22.82 -7.77 0.89
N LEU A 3 -21.76 -8.49 0.50
CA LEU A 3 -20.40 -8.31 1.00
C LEU A 3 -19.85 -6.90 0.74
N ARG A 4 -20.17 -6.28 -0.42
CA ARG A 4 -19.79 -4.88 -0.72
C ARG A 4 -20.36 -3.89 0.31
N ARG A 5 -21.62 -4.11 0.75
CA ARG A 5 -22.23 -3.26 1.79
C ARG A 5 -21.51 -3.42 3.13
N VAL A 6 -21.19 -4.66 3.51
CA VAL A 6 -20.43 -4.95 4.75
C VAL A 6 -19.10 -4.24 4.74
N ILE A 7 -18.36 -4.35 3.63
CA ILE A 7 -17.05 -3.70 3.49
C ILE A 7 -17.15 -2.18 3.58
N ARG A 8 -18.15 -1.55 2.95
CA ARG A 8 -18.33 -0.09 3.05
C ARG A 8 -18.60 0.36 4.49
N GLU A 9 -19.45 -0.33 5.22
CA GLU A 9 -19.69 0.00 6.64
C GLU A 9 -18.43 -0.24 7.50
N HIS A 10 -17.69 -1.28 7.20
CA HIS A 10 -16.41 -1.56 7.87
C HIS A 10 -15.38 -0.45 7.62
N LEU A 11 -15.23 0.03 6.36
CA LEU A 11 -14.35 1.15 6.01
C LEU A 11 -14.74 2.47 6.68
N LYS A 12 -16.05 2.77 6.75
CA LYS A 12 -16.54 3.94 7.49
C LYS A 12 -16.14 3.89 8.96
N LYS A 13 -16.27 2.72 9.58
CA LYS A 13 -15.87 2.51 10.96
C LYS A 13 -14.35 2.62 11.15
N LEU A 14 -13.56 2.04 10.24
CA LEU A 14 -12.09 2.19 10.24
C LEU A 14 -11.69 3.67 10.22
N LYS A 15 -12.37 4.49 9.42
CA LYS A 15 -12.12 5.94 9.38
C LYS A 15 -12.54 6.64 10.67
N ALA A 16 -13.77 6.39 11.12
CA ALA A 16 -14.36 7.13 12.25
C ALA A 16 -13.72 6.78 13.59
N ASP A 17 -13.46 5.49 13.83
CA ASP A 17 -13.10 4.97 15.14
C ASP A 17 -11.61 4.66 15.28
N PHE A 18 -10.87 4.44 14.16
CA PHE A 18 -9.50 3.91 14.20
C PHE A 18 -8.47 4.75 13.46
N GLY A 19 -8.80 5.97 13.06
CA GLY A 19 -7.84 6.91 12.46
C GLY A 19 -7.24 6.46 11.13
N VAL A 20 -7.97 5.63 10.37
CA VAL A 20 -7.56 5.25 9.02
C VAL A 20 -7.67 6.44 8.08
N VAL A 21 -6.61 6.69 7.32
CA VAL A 21 -6.51 7.81 6.38
C VAL A 21 -6.65 7.37 4.93
N ALA A 22 -6.17 6.17 4.61
CA ALA A 22 -6.22 5.64 3.25
C ALA A 22 -6.23 4.11 3.22
N VAL A 23 -6.73 3.57 2.11
CA VAL A 23 -6.55 2.17 1.71
C VAL A 23 -5.42 2.09 0.70
N LYS A 24 -4.65 1.01 0.77
CA LYS A 24 -3.51 0.76 -0.11
C LYS A 24 -3.78 -0.38 -1.08
N ALA A 25 -3.29 -0.21 -2.32
CA ALA A 25 -3.22 -1.26 -3.33
C ALA A 25 -1.85 -1.26 -4.00
N GLU A 26 -1.50 -2.33 -4.69
CA GLU A 26 -0.17 -2.49 -5.26
C GLU A 26 -0.24 -3.11 -6.66
N PHE A 27 0.37 -2.45 -7.64
CA PHE A 27 0.66 -3.07 -8.94
C PHE A 27 1.85 -4.02 -8.86
N GLU A 28 2.80 -3.72 -7.98
CA GLU A 28 4.04 -4.46 -7.80
C GLU A 28 3.79 -5.88 -7.23
N ALA A 29 3.83 -6.06 -5.93
CA ALA A 29 3.83 -7.39 -5.31
C ALA A 29 2.48 -8.11 -5.38
N GLU A 30 1.36 -7.36 -5.41
CA GLU A 30 0.02 -7.96 -5.53
C GLU A 30 -0.38 -8.24 -6.98
N GLY A 31 0.27 -7.59 -7.95
CA GLY A 31 -0.12 -7.67 -9.35
C GLY A 31 -1.58 -7.27 -9.57
N SER A 32 -2.08 -6.26 -8.83
CA SER A 32 -3.50 -5.87 -8.86
C SER A 32 -3.96 -5.56 -10.27
N ARG A 33 -5.09 -6.13 -10.65
CA ARG A 33 -5.71 -5.91 -11.96
C ARG A 33 -6.58 -4.65 -11.92
N LYS A 34 -6.84 -4.08 -13.10
CA LYS A 34 -7.62 -2.85 -13.22
C LYS A 34 -9.03 -2.98 -12.65
N ASP A 35 -9.71 -4.07 -12.92
CA ASP A 35 -11.05 -4.38 -12.38
C ASP A 35 -11.06 -4.49 -10.85
N GLU A 36 -10.02 -5.07 -10.25
CA GLU A 36 -9.85 -5.11 -8.80
C GLU A 36 -9.70 -3.71 -8.20
N LEU A 37 -8.92 -2.84 -8.85
CA LEU A 37 -8.69 -1.47 -8.40
C LEU A 37 -9.95 -0.60 -8.56
N ILE A 38 -10.70 -0.76 -9.64
CA ILE A 38 -12.01 -0.11 -9.82
C ILE A 38 -12.96 -0.55 -8.69
N MET A 39 -13.05 -1.86 -8.44
CA MET A 39 -13.88 -2.39 -7.36
C MET A 39 -13.45 -1.85 -5.99
N LEU A 40 -12.15 -1.73 -5.75
CA LEU A 40 -11.61 -1.17 -4.51
C LEU A 40 -11.97 0.32 -4.39
N ARG A 41 -11.80 1.11 -5.45
CA ARG A 41 -12.15 2.54 -5.48
C ARG A 41 -13.62 2.77 -5.14
N GLU A 42 -14.54 1.97 -5.72
CA GLU A 42 -15.98 2.03 -5.44
C GLU A 42 -16.34 1.72 -3.97
N LEU A 43 -15.47 1.01 -3.25
CA LEU A 43 -15.66 0.71 -1.84
C LEU A 43 -15.09 1.82 -0.94
N VAL A 44 -13.96 2.40 -1.33
CA VAL A 44 -13.15 3.33 -0.54
C VAL A 44 -13.73 4.76 -0.59
N GLU A 45 -14.13 5.22 -1.76
CA GLU A 45 -14.63 6.58 -1.97
C GLU A 45 -15.84 6.95 -1.09
N PRO A 46 -16.90 6.11 -1.00
CA PRO A 46 -18.06 6.43 -0.18
C PRO A 46 -17.77 6.46 1.34
N ALA A 47 -16.64 5.88 1.76
CA ALA A 47 -16.13 5.99 3.13
C ALA A 47 -15.33 7.29 3.35
N GLY A 48 -15.06 8.04 2.28
CA GLY A 48 -14.26 9.26 2.31
C GLY A 48 -12.79 9.01 2.68
N LEU A 49 -12.27 7.83 2.35
CA LEU A 49 -10.87 7.45 2.54
C LEU A 49 -10.05 7.71 1.28
N GLY A 50 -8.76 7.97 1.44
CA GLY A 50 -7.82 8.01 0.33
C GLY A 50 -7.56 6.64 -0.27
N LEU A 51 -7.08 6.62 -1.51
CA LEU A 51 -6.54 5.44 -2.17
C LEU A 51 -5.07 5.71 -2.52
N VAL A 52 -4.15 5.00 -1.90
CA VAL A 52 -2.71 5.05 -2.19
C VAL A 52 -2.35 3.82 -2.99
N ILE A 53 -1.66 4.00 -4.12
CA ILE A 53 -1.28 2.89 -5.00
C ILE A 53 0.25 2.81 -5.11
N LYS A 54 0.80 1.64 -4.74
CA LYS A 54 2.20 1.29 -4.97
C LYS A 54 2.36 0.85 -6.43
N ILE A 55 3.18 1.57 -7.18
CA ILE A 55 3.45 1.33 -8.60
C ILE A 55 4.56 0.29 -8.79
N GLY A 56 4.73 -0.25 -10.00
CA GLY A 56 5.69 -1.32 -10.29
C GLY A 56 7.15 -0.87 -10.37
N GLY A 57 7.42 0.42 -10.24
CA GLY A 57 8.78 0.99 -10.27
C GLY A 57 8.78 2.50 -10.39
N CYS A 58 9.91 3.15 -10.15
CA CYS A 58 10.02 4.62 -10.11
C CYS A 58 9.55 5.31 -11.40
N GLU A 59 9.64 4.66 -12.55
CA GLU A 59 9.26 5.20 -13.86
C GLU A 59 8.13 4.37 -14.52
N ALA A 60 7.28 3.72 -13.72
CA ALA A 60 6.14 2.94 -14.21
C ALA A 60 5.02 3.87 -14.73
N VAL A 61 5.26 4.51 -15.88
CA VAL A 61 4.38 5.52 -16.50
C VAL A 61 2.96 4.97 -16.70
N HIS A 62 2.81 3.71 -17.13
CA HIS A 62 1.50 3.06 -17.27
C HIS A 62 0.75 3.00 -15.95
N ASP A 63 1.42 2.60 -14.87
CA ASP A 63 0.79 2.49 -13.55
C ASP A 63 0.39 3.87 -13.00
N ILE A 64 1.24 4.89 -13.22
CA ILE A 64 0.95 6.29 -12.84
C ILE A 64 -0.28 6.81 -13.60
N ASP A 65 -0.42 6.48 -14.88
CA ASP A 65 -1.62 6.82 -15.64
C ASP A 65 -2.87 6.11 -15.11
N GLN A 66 -2.77 4.82 -14.75
CA GLN A 66 -3.87 4.12 -14.08
C GLN A 66 -4.21 4.74 -12.71
N CYS A 67 -3.21 5.18 -11.93
CA CYS A 67 -3.45 5.91 -10.67
C CYS A 67 -4.27 7.18 -10.90
N LYS A 68 -3.98 7.93 -11.96
CA LYS A 68 -4.72 9.13 -12.33
C LYS A 68 -6.18 8.81 -12.72
N LEU A 69 -6.40 7.76 -13.52
CA LEU A 69 -7.74 7.30 -13.91
C LEU A 69 -8.59 6.82 -12.72
N LEU A 70 -7.95 6.29 -11.69
CA LEU A 70 -8.59 5.81 -10.45
C LEU A 70 -8.75 6.90 -9.40
N ASP A 71 -8.35 8.14 -9.70
CA ASP A 71 -8.35 9.25 -8.76
C ASP A 71 -7.63 8.89 -7.44
N ALA A 72 -6.44 8.28 -7.59
CA ALA A 72 -5.60 7.93 -6.45
C ALA A 72 -5.15 9.19 -5.72
N THR A 73 -5.25 9.18 -4.39
CA THR A 73 -4.83 10.31 -3.54
C THR A 73 -3.34 10.30 -3.22
N GLY A 74 -2.66 9.19 -3.50
CA GLY A 74 -1.22 9.06 -3.34
C GLY A 74 -0.63 7.97 -4.22
N ILE A 75 0.61 8.18 -4.62
CA ILE A 75 1.40 7.24 -5.42
C ILE A 75 2.68 6.93 -4.66
N MET A 76 2.96 5.63 -4.52
CA MET A 76 4.12 5.12 -3.81
C MET A 76 5.06 4.42 -4.78
N ALA A 77 6.29 4.93 -4.92
CA ALA A 77 7.33 4.31 -5.72
C ALA A 77 8.12 3.30 -4.89
N PRO A 78 8.20 2.01 -5.30
CA PRO A 78 8.98 1.00 -4.60
C PRO A 78 10.48 1.12 -4.88
N MET A 79 11.31 0.50 -4.05
CA MET A 79 12.75 0.26 -4.28
C MET A 79 13.52 1.51 -4.71
N VAL A 80 13.25 2.65 -4.07
CA VAL A 80 13.97 3.90 -4.37
C VAL A 80 15.31 3.87 -3.64
N GLU A 81 16.38 3.63 -4.38
CA GLU A 81 17.71 3.41 -3.81
C GLU A 81 18.72 4.51 -4.12
N THR A 82 18.38 5.43 -5.02
CA THR A 82 19.31 6.49 -5.47
C THR A 82 18.57 7.81 -5.71
N PRO A 83 19.29 8.96 -5.66
CA PRO A 83 18.73 10.25 -6.08
C PRO A 83 18.19 10.22 -7.52
N PHE A 84 18.87 9.49 -8.40
CA PHE A 84 18.41 9.35 -9.78
C PHE A 84 17.04 8.66 -9.90
N ALA A 85 16.76 7.67 -9.04
CA ALA A 85 15.45 7.03 -8.98
C ALA A 85 14.35 8.04 -8.57
N VAL A 86 14.63 8.93 -7.59
CA VAL A 86 13.71 10.02 -7.22
C VAL A 86 13.45 10.95 -8.40
N LYS A 87 14.51 11.36 -9.11
CA LYS A 87 14.38 12.19 -10.32
C LYS A 87 13.53 11.54 -11.40
N LYS A 88 13.68 10.23 -11.62
CA LYS A 88 12.88 9.48 -12.59
C LYS A 88 11.41 9.43 -12.15
N PHE A 89 11.14 9.23 -10.85
CA PHE A 89 9.78 9.27 -10.30
C PHE A 89 9.15 10.65 -10.47
N HIS A 90 9.88 11.72 -10.14
CA HIS A 90 9.43 13.09 -10.31
C HIS A 90 9.03 13.37 -11.77
N ASN A 91 9.91 13.09 -12.73
CA ASN A 91 9.66 13.29 -14.13
C ASN A 91 8.44 12.50 -14.64
N ALA A 92 8.24 11.28 -14.16
CA ALA A 92 7.10 10.45 -14.53
C ALA A 92 5.78 11.01 -13.98
N ILE A 93 5.77 11.48 -12.75
CA ILE A 93 4.62 12.16 -12.14
C ILE A 93 4.28 13.45 -12.90
N ASP A 94 5.27 14.31 -13.16
CA ASP A 94 5.06 15.56 -13.88
C ASP A 94 4.53 15.34 -15.30
N LYS A 95 5.05 14.33 -15.99
CA LYS A 95 4.57 13.96 -17.33
C LYS A 95 3.08 13.60 -17.35
N ILE A 96 2.58 12.92 -16.34
CA ILE A 96 1.20 12.41 -16.31
C ILE A 96 0.24 13.39 -15.62
N TYR A 97 0.64 13.95 -14.48
CA TYR A 97 -0.22 14.81 -13.67
C TYR A 97 -0.06 16.31 -13.97
N GLY A 98 1.12 16.75 -14.42
CA GLY A 98 1.42 18.17 -14.61
C GLY A 98 1.12 18.98 -13.35
N GLU A 99 0.43 20.09 -13.50
CA GLU A 99 0.01 20.98 -12.41
C GLU A 99 -0.82 20.28 -11.31
N ASN A 100 -1.52 19.19 -11.65
CA ASN A 100 -2.34 18.43 -10.70
C ASN A 100 -1.49 17.55 -9.75
N SER A 101 -0.19 17.43 -9.99
CA SER A 101 0.73 16.66 -9.13
C SER A 101 0.77 17.18 -7.69
N LYS A 102 0.45 18.46 -7.46
CA LYS A 102 0.37 19.06 -6.12
C LYS A 102 -0.77 18.51 -5.25
N ASN A 103 -1.78 17.89 -5.86
CA ASN A 103 -2.97 17.39 -5.18
C ASN A 103 -2.86 15.93 -4.71
N ILE A 104 -1.74 15.27 -5.00
CA ILE A 104 -1.51 13.87 -4.62
C ILE A 104 -0.28 13.73 -3.71
N GLU A 105 -0.31 12.73 -2.85
CA GLU A 105 0.88 12.34 -2.09
C GLU A 105 1.90 11.64 -3.01
N LYS A 106 3.18 12.05 -2.95
CA LYS A 106 4.31 11.43 -3.64
C LYS A 106 5.19 10.77 -2.60
N ILE A 107 5.09 9.45 -2.52
CA ILE A 107 5.68 8.64 -1.46
C ILE A 107 6.75 7.74 -2.07
N ILE A 108 7.84 7.53 -1.38
CA ILE A 108 8.82 6.51 -1.73
C ILE A 108 8.88 5.43 -0.67
N ASN A 109 9.12 4.19 -1.09
CA ASN A 109 9.49 3.13 -0.17
C ASN A 109 11.01 3.16 0.09
N ALA A 110 11.37 3.36 1.36
CA ALA A 110 12.71 3.21 1.88
C ALA A 110 12.83 1.82 2.49
N GLU A 111 13.29 0.84 1.71
CA GLU A 111 13.12 -0.57 2.04
C GLU A 111 14.36 -1.43 1.74
N THR A 112 15.54 -0.79 1.58
CA THR A 112 16.81 -1.53 1.39
C THR A 112 17.97 -0.83 2.08
N ILE A 113 19.03 -1.59 2.38
CA ILE A 113 20.30 -1.05 2.91
C ILE A 113 20.98 -0.13 1.88
N THR A 114 20.77 -0.34 0.58
CA THR A 114 21.25 0.58 -0.45
C THR A 114 20.56 1.94 -0.33
N CYS A 115 19.23 1.94 -0.17
CA CYS A 115 18.46 3.15 0.12
C CYS A 115 18.98 3.83 1.40
N TYR A 116 19.22 3.06 2.47
CA TYR A 116 19.71 3.60 3.74
C TYR A 116 21.04 4.35 3.61
N LYS A 117 21.97 3.79 2.86
CA LYS A 117 23.29 4.41 2.61
C LYS A 117 23.18 5.72 1.82
N ASN A 118 22.24 5.80 0.89
CA ASN A 118 22.05 6.94 -0.01
C ASN A 118 20.95 7.91 0.47
N PHE A 119 20.37 7.69 1.66
CA PHE A 119 19.13 8.34 2.05
C PHE A 119 19.22 9.85 2.17
N ASP A 120 20.34 10.38 2.63
CA ASP A 120 20.54 11.83 2.73
C ASP A 120 20.53 12.51 1.35
N GLU A 121 21.15 11.87 0.36
CA GLU A 121 21.15 12.36 -1.03
C GLU A 121 19.76 12.21 -1.69
N ILE A 122 19.04 11.13 -1.37
CA ILE A 122 17.64 10.91 -1.79
C ILE A 122 16.75 12.03 -1.24
N LEU A 123 16.89 12.42 0.01
CA LEU A 123 16.14 13.52 0.62
C LEU A 123 16.45 14.88 -0.03
N VAL A 124 17.72 15.12 -0.38
CA VAL A 124 18.12 16.34 -1.09
C VAL A 124 17.47 16.42 -2.46
N GLU A 125 17.52 15.34 -3.26
CA GLU A 125 16.88 15.28 -4.60
C GLU A 125 15.35 15.38 -4.50
N GLY A 126 14.75 14.78 -3.47
CA GLY A 126 13.31 14.78 -3.25
C GLY A 126 12.72 16.08 -2.69
N LYS A 127 13.57 17.06 -2.36
CA LYS A 127 13.13 18.31 -1.74
C LYS A 127 12.15 19.08 -2.63
N GLY A 128 11.00 19.44 -2.05
CA GLY A 128 9.93 20.16 -2.76
C GLY A 128 9.04 19.27 -3.66
N PHE A 129 9.42 18.01 -3.86
CA PHE A 129 8.64 17.04 -4.63
C PHE A 129 8.02 15.96 -3.73
N LEU A 130 8.83 15.24 -2.95
CA LEU A 130 8.32 14.19 -2.06
C LEU A 130 7.45 14.78 -0.96
N THR A 131 6.36 14.08 -0.63
CA THR A 131 5.47 14.40 0.48
C THR A 131 5.64 13.46 1.68
N GLY A 132 6.17 12.28 1.45
CA GLY A 132 6.37 11.29 2.51
C GLY A 132 7.27 10.13 2.09
N ILE A 133 7.60 9.33 3.09
CA ILE A 133 8.27 8.04 2.91
C ILE A 133 7.47 6.94 3.63
N THR A 134 7.62 5.72 3.14
CA THR A 134 7.23 4.51 3.87
C THR A 134 8.45 3.60 4.04
N VAL A 135 8.77 3.25 5.28
CA VAL A 135 9.81 2.23 5.52
C VAL A 135 9.18 0.85 5.40
N GLY A 136 9.54 0.10 4.37
CA GLY A 136 9.07 -1.27 4.11
C GLY A 136 9.92 -2.29 4.86
N ARG A 137 9.60 -2.61 6.13
CA ARG A 137 10.44 -3.46 6.99
C ARG A 137 10.67 -4.87 6.46
N SER A 138 9.72 -5.43 5.69
CA SER A 138 9.88 -6.78 5.13
C SER A 138 11.04 -6.87 4.15
N ASP A 139 11.11 -5.93 3.20
CA ASP A 139 12.19 -5.88 2.22
C ASP A 139 13.47 -5.33 2.85
N LEU A 140 13.34 -4.38 3.78
CA LEU A 140 14.48 -3.86 4.54
C LEU A 140 15.19 -4.98 5.30
N SER A 141 14.47 -5.78 6.10
CA SER A 141 15.07 -6.89 6.85
C SER A 141 15.71 -7.94 5.92
N ALA A 142 15.03 -8.27 4.81
CA ALA A 142 15.60 -9.17 3.80
C ALA A 142 16.89 -8.61 3.19
N SER A 143 16.96 -7.30 2.88
CA SER A 143 18.15 -6.65 2.35
C SER A 143 19.30 -6.55 3.38
N MET A 144 18.98 -6.64 4.67
CA MET A 144 19.94 -6.75 5.78
C MET A 144 20.42 -8.19 6.02
N GLY A 145 19.83 -9.18 5.33
CA GLY A 145 20.10 -10.60 5.59
C GLY A 145 19.38 -11.14 6.84
N ILE A 146 18.36 -10.43 7.33
CA ILE A 146 17.58 -10.79 8.51
C ILE A 146 16.32 -11.52 8.09
N GLU A 147 16.08 -12.70 8.67
CA GLU A 147 14.87 -13.47 8.40
C GLU A 147 13.60 -12.72 8.89
N ARG A 148 12.50 -12.89 8.17
CA ARG A 148 11.22 -12.23 8.47
C ARG A 148 10.70 -12.42 9.89
N LYS A 149 11.02 -13.54 10.54
CA LYS A 149 10.63 -13.79 11.94
C LYS A 149 11.30 -12.85 12.95
N HIS A 150 12.41 -12.20 12.54
CA HIS A 150 13.20 -11.26 13.35
C HIS A 150 12.94 -9.78 13.00
N ILE A 151 11.86 -9.50 12.27
CA ILE A 151 11.52 -8.13 11.79
C ILE A 151 11.26 -7.13 12.93
N GLU A 152 10.92 -7.60 14.11
CA GLU A 152 10.64 -6.77 15.30
C GLU A 152 11.90 -6.53 16.17
N GLU A 153 13.08 -7.06 15.78
CA GLU A 153 14.30 -6.94 16.56
C GLU A 153 14.96 -5.57 16.46
N GLN A 154 15.85 -5.31 17.41
CA GLN A 154 16.49 -4.00 17.61
C GLN A 154 17.24 -3.50 16.37
N GLU A 155 17.88 -4.37 15.62
CA GLU A 155 18.66 -4.00 14.44
C GLU A 155 17.77 -3.40 13.33
N VAL A 156 16.58 -4.02 13.07
CA VAL A 156 15.59 -3.49 12.13
C VAL A 156 14.95 -2.20 12.68
N PHE A 157 14.76 -2.14 14.00
CA PHE A 157 14.23 -0.95 14.65
C PHE A 157 15.15 0.26 14.43
N ASP A 158 16.44 0.12 14.70
CA ASP A 158 17.41 1.23 14.64
C ASP A 158 17.48 1.84 13.24
N VAL A 159 17.47 1.01 12.19
CA VAL A 159 17.47 1.49 10.81
C VAL A 159 16.13 2.16 10.46
N THR A 160 14.99 1.55 10.86
CA THR A 160 13.65 2.11 10.63
C THR A 160 13.50 3.47 11.33
N GLU A 161 13.91 3.57 12.58
CA GLU A 161 13.87 4.81 13.36
C GLU A 161 14.71 5.90 12.71
N ASN A 162 15.92 5.58 12.24
CA ASN A 162 16.81 6.54 11.60
C ASN A 162 16.19 7.09 10.30
N PHE A 163 15.61 6.25 9.45
CA PHE A 163 14.85 6.68 8.28
C PHE A 163 13.74 7.67 8.66
N CYS A 164 12.92 7.32 9.65
CA CYS A 164 11.80 8.14 10.08
C CYS A 164 12.26 9.49 10.67
N LYS A 165 13.30 9.50 11.50
CA LYS A 165 13.91 10.73 12.05
C LYS A 165 14.39 11.67 10.95
N LYS A 166 15.12 11.14 9.96
CA LYS A 166 15.63 11.94 8.83
C LYS A 166 14.48 12.48 7.96
N ALA A 167 13.46 11.67 7.68
CA ALA A 167 12.28 12.10 6.93
C ALA A 167 11.53 13.23 7.65
N LYS A 168 11.27 13.09 8.95
CA LYS A 168 10.63 14.12 9.77
C LYS A 168 11.43 15.42 9.76
N LYS A 169 12.77 15.34 9.90
CA LYS A 169 13.65 16.52 9.81
C LYS A 169 13.59 17.19 8.44
N ALA A 170 13.35 16.44 7.37
CA ALA A 170 13.17 16.96 6.02
C ALA A 170 11.74 17.51 5.77
N GLY A 171 10.84 17.45 6.74
CA GLY A 171 9.44 17.92 6.63
C GLY A 171 8.52 16.94 5.90
N LEU A 172 8.93 15.67 5.76
CA LEU A 172 8.15 14.62 5.12
C LEU A 172 7.27 13.86 6.13
N VAL A 173 6.14 13.35 5.66
CA VAL A 173 5.35 12.37 6.41
C VAL A 173 6.15 11.09 6.54
N ALA A 174 6.39 10.64 7.76
CA ALA A 174 7.08 9.41 8.06
C ALA A 174 6.07 8.30 8.35
N ASN A 175 6.09 7.27 7.52
CA ASN A 175 5.26 6.08 7.62
C ASN A 175 6.17 4.83 7.65
N PHE A 176 5.70 3.75 8.25
CA PHE A 176 6.34 2.44 8.15
C PHE A 176 5.31 1.32 8.08
N GLY A 177 5.73 0.21 7.50
CA GLY A 177 4.92 -1.00 7.35
C GLY A 177 5.80 -2.24 7.28
N GLY A 178 5.24 -3.29 6.70
CA GLY A 178 5.88 -4.60 6.57
C GLY A 178 5.56 -5.51 7.75
N ASN A 179 4.70 -6.49 7.49
CA ASN A 179 4.28 -7.53 8.43
C ASN A 179 3.68 -6.99 9.74
N ILE A 180 2.88 -5.91 9.67
CA ILE A 180 2.23 -5.35 10.85
C ILE A 180 1.09 -6.26 11.33
N GLY A 181 1.21 -6.71 12.57
CA GLY A 181 0.22 -7.47 13.34
C GLY A 181 0.13 -6.96 14.78
N VAL A 182 -0.62 -7.64 15.62
CA VAL A 182 -0.76 -7.27 17.04
C VAL A 182 0.57 -7.39 17.79
N GLU A 183 1.44 -8.29 17.36
CA GLU A 183 2.80 -8.48 17.85
C GLU A 183 3.72 -7.27 17.58
N SER A 184 3.37 -6.43 16.61
CA SER A 184 4.12 -5.22 16.28
C SER A 184 3.83 -4.03 17.22
N ILE A 185 2.87 -4.14 18.14
CA ILE A 185 2.48 -3.03 19.03
C ILE A 185 3.68 -2.48 19.81
N PRO A 186 4.55 -3.30 20.43
CA PRO A 186 5.73 -2.76 21.12
C PRO A 186 6.65 -1.94 20.22
N PHE A 187 6.83 -2.37 18.97
CA PHE A 187 7.62 -1.63 17.97
C PHE A 187 6.94 -0.30 17.61
N ILE A 188 5.63 -0.31 17.36
CA ILE A 188 4.83 0.88 17.05
C ILE A 188 4.91 1.90 18.19
N MET A 189 4.73 1.45 19.42
CA MET A 189 4.83 2.31 20.61
C MET A 189 6.21 2.94 20.75
N LYS A 190 7.26 2.16 20.54
CA LYS A 190 8.64 2.62 20.66
C LYS A 190 9.00 3.64 19.57
N ILE A 191 8.54 3.46 18.32
CA ILE A 191 8.84 4.35 17.19
C ILE A 191 7.89 5.54 17.10
N SER A 192 6.78 5.53 17.81
CA SER A 192 5.69 6.52 17.75
C SER A 192 6.17 8.00 17.77
N PRO A 193 7.20 8.41 18.54
CA PRO A 193 7.69 9.79 18.50
C PRO A 193 8.24 10.23 17.14
N HIS A 194 8.62 9.29 16.28
CA HIS A 194 9.32 9.53 15.03
C HIS A 194 8.50 9.27 13.76
N ILE A 195 7.24 8.88 13.92
CA ILE A 195 6.33 8.60 12.81
C ILE A 195 5.09 9.48 12.84
N ASP A 196 4.38 9.54 11.73
CA ASP A 196 3.04 10.11 11.62
C ASP A 196 2.00 9.02 11.41
N ARG A 197 2.37 7.96 10.69
CA ARG A 197 1.51 6.87 10.25
C ARG A 197 2.22 5.53 10.36
N PHE A 198 1.44 4.46 10.36
CA PHE A 198 1.90 3.10 10.11
C PHE A 198 0.90 2.40 9.20
N GLU A 199 1.30 1.29 8.55
CA GLU A 199 0.42 0.62 7.62
C GLU A 199 0.46 -0.90 7.75
N THR A 200 -0.73 -1.51 7.69
CA THR A 200 -0.86 -2.92 7.33
C THR A 200 -0.72 -3.07 5.81
N ARG A 201 -0.91 -4.27 5.28
CA ARG A 201 -0.86 -4.47 3.83
C ARG A 201 -1.88 -3.62 3.06
N LYS A 202 -3.07 -3.39 3.64
CA LYS A 202 -4.20 -2.75 2.95
C LYS A 202 -4.62 -1.40 3.53
N VAL A 203 -4.15 -1.02 4.69
CA VAL A 203 -4.69 0.14 5.41
C VAL A 203 -3.57 0.98 5.99
N ILE A 204 -3.66 2.30 5.80
CA ILE A 204 -2.74 3.29 6.38
C ILE A 204 -3.46 3.96 7.55
N LEU A 205 -2.85 3.89 8.74
CA LEU A 205 -3.39 4.39 9.99
C LEU A 205 -2.53 5.53 10.54
N THR A 206 -3.17 6.48 11.21
CA THR A 206 -2.44 7.44 12.05
C THR A 206 -1.87 6.74 13.27
N LYS A 207 -0.74 7.22 13.76
CA LYS A 207 -0.13 6.70 15.00
C LYS A 207 -1.04 6.90 16.21
N SER A 208 -0.88 6.07 17.21
CA SER A 208 -1.49 6.21 18.54
C SER A 208 -0.52 5.74 19.61
N ASP A 209 -0.60 6.31 20.79
CA ASP A 209 0.20 5.91 21.96
C ASP A 209 -0.63 5.04 22.94
N ASP A 210 -1.82 4.59 22.53
CA ASP A 210 -2.67 3.67 23.28
C ASP A 210 -2.57 2.24 22.71
N PRO A 211 -2.00 1.29 23.44
CA PRO A 211 -1.82 -0.09 22.96
C PRO A 211 -3.14 -0.84 22.76
N ASP A 212 -4.17 -0.56 23.57
CA ASP A 212 -5.47 -1.20 23.41
C ASP A 212 -6.22 -0.66 22.18
N PHE A 213 -6.08 0.63 21.89
CA PHE A 213 -6.55 1.21 20.65
C PHE A 213 -5.83 0.60 19.45
N LEU A 214 -4.49 0.54 19.46
CA LEU A 214 -3.69 -0.05 18.40
C LEU A 214 -4.10 -1.51 18.12
N LYS A 215 -4.30 -2.31 19.16
CA LYS A 215 -4.75 -3.69 19.01
C LYS A 215 -6.07 -3.78 18.25
N LYS A 216 -7.06 -2.99 18.65
CA LYS A 216 -8.37 -2.96 17.97
C LYS A 216 -8.24 -2.47 16.52
N ALA A 217 -7.49 -1.39 16.29
CA ALA A 217 -7.28 -0.80 14.96
C ALA A 217 -6.62 -1.78 14.00
N ILE A 218 -5.57 -2.49 14.44
CA ILE A 218 -4.86 -3.50 13.64
C ILE A 218 -5.80 -4.66 13.31
N VAL A 219 -6.54 -5.19 14.28
CA VAL A 219 -7.49 -6.29 14.03
C VAL A 219 -8.54 -5.87 13.00
N TYR A 220 -9.14 -4.70 13.15
CA TYR A 220 -10.10 -4.17 12.18
C TYR A 220 -9.51 -3.95 10.78
N ALA A 221 -8.24 -3.52 10.70
CA ALA A 221 -7.53 -3.39 9.42
C ALA A 221 -7.31 -4.76 8.74
N LEU A 222 -6.96 -5.79 9.50
CA LEU A 222 -6.80 -7.16 9.00
C LEU A 222 -8.15 -7.79 8.60
N GLU A 223 -9.22 -7.50 9.33
CA GLU A 223 -10.59 -7.91 8.96
C GLU A 223 -11.02 -7.28 7.61
N PHE A 224 -10.68 -6.02 7.36
CA PHE A 224 -10.93 -5.40 6.06
C PHE A 224 -10.19 -6.14 4.94
N GLU A 225 -8.92 -6.46 5.12
CA GLU A 225 -8.14 -7.23 4.13
C GLU A 225 -8.81 -8.58 3.85
N LEU A 226 -9.20 -9.31 4.90
CA LEU A 226 -9.90 -10.59 4.78
C LEU A 226 -11.22 -10.46 4.00
N LEU A 227 -12.03 -9.46 4.31
CA LEU A 227 -13.30 -9.19 3.62
C LEU A 227 -13.07 -8.87 2.13
N TYR A 228 -12.05 -8.07 1.82
CA TYR A 228 -11.70 -7.71 0.46
C TYR A 228 -11.20 -8.93 -0.35
N LEU A 229 -10.36 -9.77 0.26
CA LEU A 229 -9.90 -11.02 -0.36
C LEU A 229 -11.07 -11.98 -0.64
N ARG A 230 -12.05 -12.08 0.26
CA ARG A 230 -13.28 -12.85 0.04
C ARG A 230 -14.09 -12.31 -1.14
N LEU A 231 -14.23 -10.99 -1.24
CA LEU A 231 -14.91 -10.34 -2.36
C LEU A 231 -14.21 -10.62 -3.71
N LYS A 232 -12.88 -10.57 -3.74
CA LYS A 232 -12.08 -10.94 -4.92
C LYS A 232 -12.28 -12.41 -5.29
N SER A 233 -12.22 -13.29 -4.29
CA SER A 233 -12.42 -14.72 -4.51
C SER A 233 -13.81 -15.03 -5.08
N GLU A 234 -14.86 -14.40 -4.57
CA GLU A 234 -16.24 -14.53 -5.11
C GLU A 234 -16.32 -14.06 -6.56
N TYR A 235 -15.72 -12.91 -6.89
CA TYR A 235 -15.69 -12.36 -8.24
C TYR A 235 -15.05 -13.32 -9.24
N TYR A 236 -13.86 -13.84 -8.95
CA TYR A 236 -13.16 -14.76 -9.84
C TYR A 236 -13.81 -16.15 -9.92
N THR A 237 -14.36 -16.64 -8.83
CA THR A 237 -15.10 -17.92 -8.82
C THR A 237 -16.32 -17.86 -9.72
N ASN A 238 -17.07 -16.76 -9.71
CA ASN A 238 -18.24 -16.58 -10.57
C ASN A 238 -17.84 -16.59 -12.05
N MET A 239 -16.78 -15.87 -12.44
CA MET A 239 -16.28 -15.88 -13.83
C MET A 239 -15.84 -17.28 -14.26
N ALA A 240 -15.05 -17.97 -13.45
CA ALA A 240 -14.60 -19.33 -13.76
C ALA A 240 -15.77 -20.34 -13.87
N THR A 241 -16.82 -20.15 -13.09
CA THR A 241 -18.01 -20.99 -13.13
C THR A 241 -18.79 -20.80 -14.44
N GLU A 242 -18.96 -19.57 -14.90
CA GLU A 242 -19.61 -19.26 -16.18
C GLU A 242 -18.85 -19.89 -17.35
N ASP A 243 -17.52 -19.74 -17.38
CA ASP A 243 -16.68 -20.34 -18.41
C ASP A 243 -16.77 -21.86 -18.40
N SER A 244 -16.72 -22.48 -17.23
CA SER A 244 -16.86 -23.94 -17.08
C SER A 244 -18.18 -24.45 -17.61
N GLN A 245 -19.28 -23.75 -17.32
CA GLN A 245 -20.60 -24.10 -17.86
C GLN A 245 -20.67 -23.92 -19.39
N ARG A 246 -19.98 -22.92 -19.93
CA ARG A 246 -19.93 -22.70 -21.38
C ARG A 246 -19.11 -23.77 -22.09
N ILE A 247 -17.98 -24.18 -21.53
CA ILE A 247 -17.11 -25.26 -22.00
C ILE A 247 -17.93 -26.55 -22.12
N ILE A 248 -18.62 -26.96 -21.05
CA ILE A 248 -19.45 -28.17 -21.05
C ILE A 248 -20.53 -28.15 -22.17
N ARG A 249 -21.16 -26.99 -22.37
CA ARG A 249 -22.17 -26.84 -23.46
C ARG A 249 -21.54 -26.98 -24.84
N LEU A 250 -20.40 -26.37 -25.08
CA LEU A 250 -19.67 -26.43 -26.34
C LEU A 250 -19.19 -27.85 -26.65
N GLU A 251 -18.63 -28.55 -25.66
CA GLU A 251 -18.19 -29.93 -25.80
C GLU A 251 -19.35 -30.84 -26.22
N LYS A 252 -20.51 -30.69 -25.60
CA LYS A 252 -21.74 -31.44 -26.00
C LYS A 252 -22.15 -31.13 -27.44
N GLN A 253 -22.16 -29.85 -27.85
CA GLN A 253 -22.51 -29.45 -29.21
C GLN A 253 -21.52 -30.01 -30.24
N ILE A 254 -20.24 -29.93 -29.97
CA ILE A 254 -19.19 -30.46 -30.87
C ILE A 254 -19.29 -31.97 -31.02
N ASN A 255 -19.49 -32.69 -29.93
CA ASN A 255 -19.58 -34.13 -29.92
C ASN A 255 -20.84 -34.64 -30.64
N SER A 256 -21.95 -33.89 -30.59
CA SER A 256 -23.20 -34.26 -31.33
C SER A 256 -23.08 -34.11 -32.84
N VAL A 257 -22.12 -33.37 -33.36
CA VAL A 257 -21.87 -33.19 -34.81
C VAL A 257 -20.81 -34.18 -35.34
N LYS A 258 -19.95 -34.71 -34.45
CA LYS A 258 -18.90 -35.66 -34.81
C LYS A 258 -19.36 -37.14 -34.82
N GLN A 259 -20.56 -37.41 -34.34
CA GLN A 259 -21.26 -38.69 -34.47
C GLN A 259 -22.12 -38.68 -35.74
#